data_6a1b0620fe5e39c192fb14874cc31e86
#
_entry.id   6a1b0620fe5e39c192fb14874cc31e86
#
_cell.length_a   1.000
_cell.length_b   1.000
_cell.length_c   1.000
_cell.angle_alpha   90.00
_cell.angle_beta   90.00
_cell.angle_gamma   90.00
#
_symmetry.space_group_name_H-M   'P 1'
#
loop_
_entity.id
_entity.type
_entity.pdbx_description
1 polymer ?
#
loop_
_entity_poly.entity_id
_entity_poly.type
_entity_poly.pdbx_seq_one_letter_code
_entity_poly.pdbx_strand_id
1 'polypeptide(L)'
;MVQICSMKEKEMEKLKKECLEFCYRHPLYRQGTHPVFGEGSLNAKIMFIGEAPGYYESISGHPFCGAAGKVLDELLDSVGIKREEVYITNLVKLRPPENRDPKMEEIKAFAPYLDKQIKIINPKVICTLGNYSTAFIFEKYGLKDKLQGISKIHGKVFEVGNLFDSLKIIPLYHPAVATYNPNMKKILKKDFKILEKFK
;
A
#
# COMPACT_ATOMS: atom_id res chain seq x y z
N MET A 1 13.04 -7.19 -30.93
CA MET A 1 13.91 -6.96 -29.76
C MET A 1 13.32 -7.73 -28.57
N VAL A 2 13.98 -8.82 -28.14
CA VAL A 2 13.57 -9.56 -26.95
C VAL A 2 13.98 -8.71 -25.75
N GLN A 3 13.00 -8.12 -25.07
CA GLN A 3 13.22 -7.34 -23.86
C GLN A 3 13.72 -8.34 -22.79
N ILE A 4 14.97 -8.19 -22.36
CA ILE A 4 15.52 -9.00 -21.27
C ILE A 4 14.77 -8.57 -20.00
N CYS A 5 13.82 -9.42 -19.59
CA CYS A 5 13.06 -9.22 -18.36
C CYS A 5 14.03 -9.21 -17.17
N SER A 6 13.99 -8.19 -16.33
CA SER A 6 14.87 -8.06 -15.17
C SER A 6 14.58 -9.18 -14.16
N MET A 7 15.55 -9.51 -13.30
CA MET A 7 15.36 -10.52 -12.24
C MET A 7 14.17 -10.16 -11.35
N LYS A 8 14.00 -8.88 -10.99
CA LYS A 8 12.85 -8.38 -10.21
C LYS A 8 11.51 -8.60 -10.91
N GLU A 9 11.45 -8.41 -12.23
CA GLU A 9 10.23 -8.64 -13.02
C GLU A 9 9.82 -10.10 -12.98
N LYS A 10 10.76 -11.02 -13.22
CA LYS A 10 10.49 -12.47 -13.14
C LYS A 10 10.03 -12.91 -11.75
N GLU A 11 10.68 -12.42 -10.70
CA GLU A 11 10.30 -12.71 -9.32
C GLU A 11 8.90 -12.16 -8.99
N MET A 12 8.58 -10.95 -9.43
CA MET A 12 7.29 -10.33 -9.18
C MET A 12 6.17 -11.02 -9.97
N GLU A 13 6.40 -11.41 -11.23
CA GLU A 13 5.44 -12.19 -12.01
C GLU A 13 5.15 -13.55 -11.38
N LYS A 14 6.19 -14.27 -10.95
CA LYS A 14 6.02 -15.52 -10.22
C LYS A 14 5.20 -15.33 -8.94
N LEU A 15 5.54 -14.32 -8.15
CA LEU A 15 4.81 -13.98 -6.92
C LEU A 15 3.36 -13.61 -7.21
N LYS A 16 3.10 -12.85 -8.27
CA LYS A 16 1.75 -12.49 -8.69
C LYS A 16 0.93 -13.73 -9.04
N LYS A 17 1.49 -14.65 -9.80
CA LYS A 17 0.82 -15.91 -10.16
C LYS A 17 0.47 -16.72 -8.91
N GLU A 18 1.43 -16.94 -7.99
CA GLU A 18 1.21 -17.65 -6.73
C GLU A 18 0.10 -16.98 -5.90
N CYS A 19 0.12 -15.64 -5.82
CA CYS A 19 -0.87 -14.88 -5.08
C CYS A 19 -2.27 -14.99 -5.70
N LEU A 20 -2.39 -14.92 -7.02
CA LEU A 20 -3.67 -15.07 -7.72
C LEU A 20 -4.26 -16.47 -7.53
N GLU A 21 -3.44 -17.51 -7.63
CA GLU A 21 -3.88 -18.89 -7.37
C GLU A 21 -4.38 -19.07 -5.94
N PHE A 22 -3.71 -18.45 -4.96
CA PHE A 22 -4.17 -18.41 -3.57
C PHE A 22 -5.49 -17.65 -3.45
N CYS A 23 -5.60 -16.46 -4.05
CA CYS A 23 -6.80 -15.63 -4.02
C CYS A 23 -8.04 -16.38 -4.51
N TYR A 24 -7.95 -17.09 -5.64
CA TYR A 24 -9.10 -17.81 -6.21
C TYR A 24 -9.61 -18.97 -5.35
N ARG A 25 -8.80 -19.44 -4.38
CA ARG A 25 -9.20 -20.48 -3.41
C ARG A 25 -9.58 -19.90 -2.04
N HIS A 26 -9.35 -18.60 -1.84
CA HIS A 26 -9.59 -17.96 -0.55
C HIS A 26 -11.08 -17.67 -0.30
N PRO A 27 -11.61 -17.83 0.94
CA PRO A 27 -13.04 -17.59 1.24
C PRO A 27 -13.54 -16.16 0.93
N LEU A 28 -12.66 -15.17 0.84
CA LEU A 28 -13.03 -13.81 0.41
C LEU A 28 -13.28 -13.68 -1.08
N TYR A 29 -12.84 -14.64 -1.90
CA TYR A 29 -13.05 -14.54 -3.34
C TYR A 29 -14.54 -14.58 -3.69
N ARG A 30 -14.94 -13.74 -4.62
CA ARG A 30 -16.30 -13.70 -5.17
C ARG A 30 -16.21 -13.77 -6.68
N GLN A 31 -17.05 -14.63 -7.28
CA GLN A 31 -17.15 -14.72 -8.73
C GLN A 31 -17.49 -13.34 -9.32
N GLY A 32 -16.88 -12.98 -10.44
CA GLY A 32 -17.04 -11.66 -11.07
C GLY A 32 -16.19 -10.55 -10.45
N THR A 33 -15.30 -10.88 -9.50
CA THR A 33 -14.33 -9.93 -8.96
C THR A 33 -12.89 -10.34 -9.28
N HIS A 34 -11.97 -9.38 -9.21
CA HIS A 34 -10.55 -9.58 -9.45
C HIS A 34 -9.75 -9.36 -8.16
N PRO A 35 -8.76 -10.24 -7.87
CA PRO A 35 -7.74 -9.94 -6.88
C PRO A 35 -6.95 -8.70 -7.28
N VAL A 36 -6.62 -7.86 -6.30
CA VAL A 36 -5.85 -6.63 -6.48
C VAL A 36 -4.45 -6.83 -5.90
N PHE A 37 -3.53 -7.25 -6.76
CA PHE A 37 -2.18 -7.59 -6.33
C PHE A 37 -1.36 -6.38 -5.92
N GLY A 38 -1.48 -5.30 -6.67
CA GLY A 38 -0.68 -4.08 -6.57
C GLY A 38 -0.05 -3.73 -7.91
N GLU A 39 0.37 -2.47 -8.07
CA GLU A 39 0.93 -1.95 -9.32
C GLU A 39 1.92 -0.81 -9.08
N GLY A 40 2.72 -0.50 -10.10
CA GLY A 40 3.69 0.59 -10.11
C GLY A 40 5.11 0.12 -10.40
N SER A 41 6.09 0.98 -10.14
CA SER A 41 7.49 0.70 -10.41
C SER A 41 8.07 -0.38 -9.50
N LEU A 42 8.73 -1.39 -10.05
CA LEU A 42 9.50 -2.37 -9.28
C LEU A 42 10.81 -1.79 -8.70
N ASN A 43 11.17 -0.58 -9.12
CA ASN A 43 12.31 0.18 -8.58
C ASN A 43 11.84 1.39 -7.76
N ALA A 44 10.59 1.38 -7.31
CA ALA A 44 10.01 2.45 -6.52
C ALA A 44 10.80 2.72 -5.24
N LYS A 45 11.16 3.97 -5.00
CA LYS A 45 11.72 4.41 -3.72
C LYS A 45 10.64 4.50 -2.65
N ILE A 46 9.39 4.74 -3.04
CA ILE A 46 8.24 4.92 -2.15
C ILE A 46 7.19 3.85 -2.46
N MET A 47 6.75 3.14 -1.42
CA MET A 47 5.70 2.14 -1.51
C MET A 47 4.52 2.55 -0.64
N PHE A 48 3.32 2.59 -1.21
CA PHE A 48 2.08 2.84 -0.48
C PHE A 48 1.37 1.52 -0.16
N ILE A 49 0.95 1.37 1.10
CA ILE A 49 0.27 0.17 1.58
C ILE A 49 -1.05 0.60 2.21
N GLY A 50 -2.16 0.31 1.52
CA GLY A 50 -3.51 0.47 2.04
C GLY A 50 -3.97 -0.77 2.81
N GLU A 51 -5.26 -0.83 3.10
CA GLU A 51 -5.87 -1.88 3.90
C GLU A 51 -6.40 -3.03 3.02
N ALA A 52 -7.37 -2.75 2.18
CA ALA A 52 -8.08 -3.71 1.34
C ALA A 52 -8.63 -3.04 0.08
N PRO A 53 -8.87 -3.81 -1.00
CA PRO A 53 -9.57 -3.30 -2.18
C PRO A 53 -11.01 -2.89 -1.85
N GLY A 54 -11.48 -1.79 -2.41
CA GLY A 54 -12.88 -1.40 -2.44
C GLY A 54 -13.64 -2.04 -3.62
N TYR A 55 -14.87 -1.58 -3.85
CA TYR A 55 -15.73 -2.11 -4.91
C TYR A 55 -15.09 -1.95 -6.30
N TYR A 56 -14.73 -0.73 -6.68
CA TYR A 56 -14.18 -0.45 -8.01
C TYR A 56 -12.84 -1.16 -8.24
N GLU A 57 -12.01 -1.25 -7.22
CA GLU A 57 -10.76 -1.99 -7.26
C GLU A 57 -10.99 -3.49 -7.51
N SER A 58 -12.01 -4.06 -6.86
CA SER A 58 -12.35 -5.49 -7.05
C SER A 58 -12.95 -5.80 -8.43
N ILE A 59 -13.52 -4.82 -9.11
CA ILE A 59 -14.04 -4.98 -10.48
C ILE A 59 -12.94 -4.78 -11.52
N SER A 60 -12.03 -3.82 -11.30
CA SER A 60 -10.98 -3.48 -12.27
C SER A 60 -9.69 -4.30 -12.10
N GLY A 61 -9.41 -4.82 -10.88
CA GLY A 61 -8.14 -5.45 -10.53
C GLY A 61 -7.01 -4.46 -10.23
N HIS A 62 -7.28 -3.14 -10.27
CA HIS A 62 -6.30 -2.08 -10.03
C HIS A 62 -6.45 -1.46 -8.64
N PRO A 63 -5.36 -1.27 -7.87
CA PRO A 63 -5.43 -0.63 -6.55
C PRO A 63 -5.73 0.86 -6.69
N PHE A 64 -6.51 1.40 -5.76
CA PHE A 64 -6.80 2.83 -5.69
C PHE A 64 -7.26 3.42 -7.05
N CYS A 65 -8.25 2.81 -7.69
CA CYS A 65 -8.86 3.31 -8.94
C CYS A 65 -10.18 4.05 -8.71
N GLY A 66 -10.77 3.97 -7.51
CA GLY A 66 -12.00 4.64 -7.13
C GLY A 66 -11.77 6.08 -6.63
N ALA A 67 -12.75 6.62 -5.89
CA ALA A 67 -12.70 7.99 -5.37
C ALA A 67 -11.48 8.26 -4.47
N ALA A 68 -11.13 7.32 -3.58
CA ALA A 68 -9.93 7.40 -2.75
C ALA A 68 -8.64 7.41 -3.59
N GLY A 69 -8.65 6.69 -4.72
CA GLY A 69 -7.53 6.67 -5.66
C GLY A 69 -7.32 8.02 -6.34
N LYS A 70 -8.39 8.67 -6.78
CA LYS A 70 -8.31 10.03 -7.34
C LYS A 70 -7.72 11.02 -6.33
N VAL A 71 -8.09 10.90 -5.05
CA VAL A 71 -7.48 11.72 -3.99
C VAL A 71 -5.99 11.41 -3.86
N LEU A 72 -5.60 10.12 -3.90
CA LEU A 72 -4.18 9.73 -3.85
C LEU A 72 -3.39 10.32 -5.02
N ASP A 73 -3.94 10.26 -6.23
CA ASP A 73 -3.31 10.82 -7.43
C ASP A 73 -3.11 12.34 -7.30
N GLU A 74 -4.13 13.07 -6.85
CA GLU A 74 -4.02 14.51 -6.60
C GLU A 74 -2.98 14.85 -5.49
N LEU A 75 -2.81 13.98 -4.50
CA LEU A 75 -1.80 14.15 -3.45
C LEU A 75 -0.40 13.91 -4.00
N LEU A 76 -0.20 12.88 -4.81
CA LEU A 76 1.06 12.60 -5.51
C LEU A 76 1.44 13.75 -6.43
N ASP A 77 0.51 14.21 -7.25
CA ASP A 77 0.71 15.36 -8.14
C ASP A 77 1.10 16.63 -7.37
N SER A 78 0.49 16.86 -6.19
CA SER A 78 0.76 18.05 -5.38
C SER A 78 2.20 18.13 -4.87
N VAL A 79 2.91 17.01 -4.86
CA VAL A 79 4.33 16.91 -4.48
C VAL A 79 5.23 16.53 -5.65
N GLY A 80 4.68 16.51 -6.89
CA GLY A 80 5.41 16.24 -8.12
C GLY A 80 5.98 14.82 -8.19
N ILE A 81 5.25 13.83 -7.68
CA ILE A 81 5.53 12.40 -7.78
C ILE A 81 4.51 11.81 -8.74
N LYS A 82 4.96 11.12 -9.77
CA LYS A 82 4.06 10.43 -10.69
C LYS A 82 3.63 9.08 -10.11
N ARG A 83 2.38 8.67 -10.39
CA ARG A 83 1.84 7.41 -9.90
C ARG A 83 2.68 6.19 -10.32
N GLU A 84 3.19 6.21 -11.55
CA GLU A 84 4.04 5.14 -12.09
C GLU A 84 5.45 5.06 -11.46
N GLU A 85 5.89 6.06 -10.70
CA GLU A 85 7.18 6.08 -10.00
C GLU A 85 7.12 5.40 -8.63
N VAL A 86 5.93 5.23 -8.08
CA VAL A 86 5.69 4.57 -6.79
C VAL A 86 5.13 3.17 -6.98
N TYR A 87 5.10 2.37 -5.91
CA TYR A 87 4.37 1.10 -5.90
C TYR A 87 3.21 1.17 -4.92
N ILE A 88 2.02 0.75 -5.35
CA ILE A 88 0.79 0.87 -4.57
C ILE A 88 0.18 -0.52 -4.40
N THR A 89 -0.12 -0.89 -3.16
CA THR A 89 -0.77 -2.16 -2.83
C THR A 89 -1.61 -2.06 -1.54
N ASN A 90 -2.18 -3.18 -1.11
CA ASN A 90 -2.95 -3.30 0.14
C ASN A 90 -2.43 -4.48 0.99
N LEU A 91 -2.80 -4.52 2.28
CA LEU A 91 -2.55 -5.65 3.16
C LEU A 91 -3.19 -6.93 2.61
N VAL A 92 -4.49 -6.88 2.31
CA VAL A 92 -5.21 -7.99 1.68
C VAL A 92 -5.43 -7.72 0.20
N LYS A 93 -5.52 -8.80 -0.60
CA LYS A 93 -5.62 -8.68 -2.06
C LYS A 93 -7.05 -8.91 -2.59
N LEU A 94 -7.98 -9.22 -1.71
CA LEU A 94 -9.38 -9.44 -2.01
C LEU A 94 -10.24 -8.46 -1.21
N ARG A 95 -11.36 -8.06 -1.79
CA ARG A 95 -12.32 -7.16 -1.14
C ARG A 95 -13.09 -7.89 -0.06
N PRO A 96 -13.08 -7.45 1.20
CA PRO A 96 -13.98 -7.97 2.22
C PRO A 96 -15.45 -7.63 1.90
N PRO A 97 -16.42 -8.48 2.28
CA PRO A 97 -17.84 -8.20 2.07
C PRO A 97 -18.26 -6.83 2.62
N GLU A 98 -19.04 -6.09 1.84
CA GLU A 98 -19.57 -4.76 2.22
C GLU A 98 -18.52 -3.73 2.62
N ASN A 99 -17.25 -3.91 2.17
CA ASN A 99 -16.08 -3.12 2.55
C ASN A 99 -15.85 -3.08 4.07
N ARG A 100 -16.21 -4.15 4.82
CA ARG A 100 -15.83 -4.25 6.22
C ARG A 100 -14.31 -4.28 6.37
N ASP A 101 -13.85 -3.95 7.54
CA ASP A 101 -12.44 -4.12 7.89
C ASP A 101 -12.00 -5.58 7.72
N PRO A 102 -10.77 -5.84 7.24
CA PRO A 102 -10.25 -7.19 7.13
C PRO A 102 -10.02 -7.77 8.53
N LYS A 103 -10.35 -9.06 8.69
CA LYS A 103 -10.05 -9.79 9.92
C LYS A 103 -8.54 -10.03 10.03
N MET A 104 -8.06 -10.21 11.26
CA MET A 104 -6.63 -10.48 11.50
C MET A 104 -6.15 -11.76 10.78
N GLU A 105 -7.01 -12.78 10.69
CA GLU A 105 -6.71 -14.03 9.97
C GLU A 105 -6.53 -13.76 8.46
N GLU A 106 -7.36 -12.88 7.88
CA GLU A 106 -7.26 -12.48 6.49
C GLU A 106 -5.96 -11.71 6.23
N ILE A 107 -5.61 -10.76 7.11
CA ILE A 107 -4.33 -10.04 7.02
C ILE A 107 -3.16 -11.03 7.10
N LYS A 108 -3.17 -11.95 8.06
CA LYS A 108 -2.11 -12.96 8.21
C LYS A 108 -1.98 -13.87 7.00
N ALA A 109 -3.10 -14.24 6.35
CA ALA A 109 -3.10 -15.07 5.16
C ALA A 109 -2.43 -14.38 3.95
N PHE A 110 -2.58 -13.05 3.82
CA PHE A 110 -1.97 -12.27 2.74
C PHE A 110 -0.59 -11.70 3.07
N ALA A 111 -0.19 -11.68 4.34
CA ALA A 111 1.09 -11.13 4.81
C ALA A 111 2.31 -11.68 4.04
N PRO A 112 2.44 -13.00 3.75
CA PRO A 112 3.60 -13.53 3.03
C PRO A 112 3.78 -12.93 1.63
N TYR A 113 2.69 -12.59 0.95
CA TYR A 113 2.74 -11.97 -0.38
C TYR A 113 3.19 -10.51 -0.30
N LEU A 114 2.68 -9.76 0.68
CA LEU A 114 3.12 -8.38 0.93
C LEU A 114 4.60 -8.34 1.32
N ASP A 115 5.05 -9.26 2.15
CA ASP A 115 6.44 -9.35 2.59
C ASP A 115 7.39 -9.59 1.41
N LYS A 116 7.02 -10.49 0.50
CA LYS A 116 7.78 -10.74 -0.72
C LYS A 116 7.75 -9.51 -1.66
N GLN A 117 6.62 -8.80 -1.77
CA GLN A 117 6.54 -7.55 -2.55
C GLN A 117 7.50 -6.50 -1.99
N ILE A 118 7.50 -6.27 -0.67
CA ILE A 118 8.41 -5.33 -0.02
C ILE A 118 9.88 -5.74 -0.28
N LYS A 119 10.19 -7.02 -0.17
CA LYS A 119 11.55 -7.54 -0.42
C LYS A 119 12.01 -7.34 -1.87
N ILE A 120 11.16 -7.63 -2.85
CA ILE A 120 11.50 -7.50 -4.28
C ILE A 120 11.70 -6.02 -4.65
N ILE A 121 10.80 -5.15 -4.19
CA ILE A 121 10.83 -3.71 -4.50
C ILE A 121 11.99 -3.06 -3.75
N ASN A 122 12.18 -3.41 -2.47
CA ASN A 122 13.18 -2.83 -1.56
C ASN A 122 13.06 -1.30 -1.48
N PRO A 123 11.87 -0.77 -1.09
CA PRO A 123 11.65 0.67 -1.05
C PRO A 123 12.47 1.34 0.06
N LYS A 124 12.79 2.61 -0.09
CA LYS A 124 13.40 3.44 0.98
C LYS A 124 12.36 4.01 1.95
N VAL A 125 11.11 4.11 1.47
CA VAL A 125 9.99 4.65 2.26
C VAL A 125 8.76 3.75 2.09
N ILE A 126 8.14 3.37 3.19
CA ILE A 126 6.82 2.76 3.22
C ILE A 126 5.84 3.78 3.80
N CYS A 127 4.85 4.17 2.99
CA CYS A 127 3.73 4.99 3.40
C CYS A 127 2.54 4.08 3.72
N THR A 128 2.12 4.01 4.98
CA THR A 128 0.94 3.25 5.39
C THR A 128 -0.29 4.16 5.34
N LEU A 129 -1.39 3.67 4.74
CA LEU A 129 -2.62 4.43 4.56
C LEU A 129 -3.70 3.92 5.52
N GLY A 130 -3.86 4.61 6.66
CA GLY A 130 -4.86 4.29 7.68
C GLY A 130 -4.31 3.45 8.84
N ASN A 131 -5.20 3.10 9.79
CA ASN A 131 -4.82 2.44 11.04
C ASN A 131 -4.35 1.00 10.84
N TYR A 132 -5.05 0.20 10.03
CA TYR A 132 -4.75 -1.24 9.86
C TYR A 132 -3.39 -1.48 9.21
N SER A 133 -3.10 -0.77 8.10
CA SER A 133 -1.79 -0.85 7.45
C SER A 133 -0.68 -0.35 8.36
N THR A 134 -0.92 0.72 9.13
CA THR A 134 0.05 1.23 10.09
C THR A 134 0.33 0.22 11.20
N ALA A 135 -0.70 -0.36 11.80
CA ALA A 135 -0.54 -1.34 12.87
C ALA A 135 0.25 -2.57 12.40
N PHE A 136 -0.08 -3.11 11.23
CA PHE A 136 0.62 -4.26 10.66
C PHE A 136 2.10 -3.96 10.39
N ILE A 137 2.40 -2.85 9.73
CA ILE A 137 3.78 -2.48 9.39
C ILE A 137 4.58 -2.13 10.64
N PHE A 138 3.98 -1.45 11.62
CA PHE A 138 4.64 -1.14 12.90
C PHE A 138 4.98 -2.42 13.69
N GLU A 139 4.07 -3.39 13.74
CA GLU A 139 4.34 -4.68 14.38
C GLU A 139 5.48 -5.42 13.66
N LYS A 140 5.43 -5.48 12.33
CA LYS A 140 6.44 -6.13 11.50
C LYS A 140 7.85 -5.57 11.71
N TYR A 141 7.98 -4.26 11.89
CA TYR A 141 9.27 -3.57 12.02
C TYR A 141 9.64 -3.19 13.46
N GLY A 142 8.98 -3.78 14.46
CA GLY A 142 9.35 -3.60 15.87
C GLY A 142 9.02 -2.21 16.44
N LEU A 143 8.04 -1.50 15.86
CA LEU A 143 7.59 -0.17 16.31
C LEU A 143 6.29 -0.23 17.13
N LYS A 144 5.94 -1.38 17.68
CA LYS A 144 4.66 -1.60 18.38
C LYS A 144 4.48 -0.64 19.56
N ASP A 145 5.56 -0.31 20.26
CA ASP A 145 5.61 0.66 21.37
C ASP A 145 5.29 2.11 20.92
N LYS A 146 5.48 2.43 19.63
CA LYS A 146 5.20 3.73 19.03
C LYS A 146 3.83 3.81 18.36
N LEU A 147 3.09 2.69 18.35
CA LEU A 147 1.79 2.63 17.71
C LEU A 147 0.76 3.46 18.49
N GLN A 148 0.13 4.39 17.79
CA GLN A 148 -0.99 5.19 18.27
C GLN A 148 -2.02 5.31 17.15
N GLY A 149 -3.22 5.83 17.48
CA GLY A 149 -4.20 6.13 16.45
C GLY A 149 -3.65 7.08 15.39
N ILE A 150 -4.05 6.89 14.14
CA ILE A 150 -3.51 7.64 12.99
C ILE A 150 -3.56 9.15 13.18
N SER A 151 -4.57 9.66 13.90
CA SER A 151 -4.71 11.09 14.23
C SER A 151 -3.55 11.69 15.04
N LYS A 152 -2.75 10.85 15.70
CA LYS A 152 -1.62 11.29 16.52
C LYS A 152 -0.26 11.13 15.82
N ILE A 153 -0.18 10.25 14.85
CA ILE A 153 1.10 9.86 14.23
C ILE A 153 1.18 10.11 12.73
N HIS A 154 0.10 10.56 12.07
CA HIS A 154 0.14 10.86 10.64
C HIS A 154 1.21 11.91 10.31
N GLY A 155 1.86 11.75 9.16
CA GLY A 155 2.90 12.65 8.68
C GLY A 155 4.23 12.60 9.47
N LYS A 156 4.36 11.74 10.49
CA LYS A 156 5.62 11.53 11.21
C LYS A 156 6.49 10.48 10.50
N VAL A 157 7.81 10.65 10.57
CA VAL A 157 8.78 9.67 10.03
C VAL A 157 9.28 8.80 11.16
N PHE A 158 9.18 7.49 10.96
CA PHE A 158 9.77 6.48 11.84
C PHE A 158 10.87 5.76 11.07
N GLU A 159 12.08 5.77 11.60
CA GLU A 159 13.22 5.10 10.98
C GLU A 159 13.45 3.75 11.63
N VAL A 160 13.71 2.73 10.79
CA VAL A 160 14.04 1.37 11.19
C VAL A 160 15.24 0.88 10.39
N GLY A 161 16.05 0.02 10.99
CA GLY A 161 17.29 -0.45 10.38
C GLY A 161 18.53 0.15 11.05
N ASN A 162 19.64 0.13 10.34
CA ASN A 162 20.92 0.65 10.81
C ASN A 162 21.40 1.84 9.95
N LEU A 163 22.58 2.39 10.28
CA LEU A 163 23.17 3.55 9.59
C LEU A 163 23.37 3.34 8.08
N PHE A 164 23.47 2.10 7.60
CA PHE A 164 23.79 1.78 6.21
C PHE A 164 22.55 1.38 5.40
N ASP A 165 21.49 0.89 6.07
CA ASP A 165 20.25 0.48 5.41
C ASP A 165 19.05 0.86 6.29
N SER A 166 18.59 2.11 6.13
CA SER A 166 17.44 2.63 6.88
C SER A 166 16.20 2.67 6.02
N LEU A 167 15.15 2.00 6.50
CA LEU A 167 13.80 2.12 5.96
C LEU A 167 13.04 3.19 6.75
N LYS A 168 12.33 4.06 6.05
CA LYS A 168 11.45 5.06 6.67
C LYS A 168 10.01 4.61 6.55
N ILE A 169 9.27 4.67 7.65
CA ILE A 169 7.84 4.36 7.69
C ILE A 169 7.10 5.65 8.02
N ILE A 170 6.13 6.01 7.17
CA ILE A 170 5.36 7.24 7.27
C ILE A 170 3.88 6.89 7.32
N PRO A 171 3.26 6.89 8.52
CA PRO A 171 1.82 6.74 8.64
C PRO A 171 1.11 7.95 8.03
N LEU A 172 0.08 7.69 7.24
CA LEU A 172 -0.75 8.70 6.61
C LEU A 172 -2.22 8.37 6.83
N TYR A 173 -3.09 9.37 6.84
CA TYR A 173 -4.51 9.11 6.75
C TYR A 173 -4.84 8.39 5.45
N HIS A 174 -5.83 7.50 5.50
CA HIS A 174 -6.35 6.90 4.29
C HIS A 174 -6.98 7.98 3.39
N PRO A 175 -6.68 8.02 2.08
CA PRO A 175 -7.21 9.07 1.18
C PRO A 175 -8.75 9.19 1.19
N ALA A 176 -9.46 8.10 1.48
CA ALA A 176 -10.91 8.10 1.59
C ALA A 176 -11.47 9.12 2.62
N VAL A 177 -10.70 9.54 3.63
CA VAL A 177 -11.17 10.54 4.58
C VAL A 177 -11.50 11.88 3.90
N ALA A 178 -10.81 12.21 2.80
CA ALA A 178 -11.06 13.44 2.05
C ALA A 178 -12.28 13.34 1.11
N THR A 179 -12.80 12.14 0.86
CA THR A 179 -14.05 11.97 0.10
C THR A 179 -15.27 12.31 0.92
N TYR A 180 -15.19 12.15 2.26
CA TYR A 180 -16.26 12.47 3.19
C TYR A 180 -16.09 13.85 3.86
N ASN A 181 -14.85 14.31 4.01
CA ASN A 181 -14.53 15.60 4.63
C ASN A 181 -13.46 16.35 3.82
N PRO A 182 -13.85 17.32 2.99
CA PRO A 182 -12.92 18.10 2.15
C PRO A 182 -11.80 18.81 2.93
N ASN A 183 -12.04 19.16 4.21
CA ASN A 183 -11.02 19.79 5.04
C ASN A 183 -9.82 18.88 5.30
N MET A 184 -10.03 17.57 5.30
CA MET A 184 -8.95 16.58 5.43
C MET A 184 -7.95 16.64 4.28
N LYS A 185 -8.36 17.12 3.09
CA LYS A 185 -7.46 17.26 1.95
C LYS A 185 -6.29 18.20 2.23
N LYS A 186 -6.52 19.26 3.02
CA LYS A 186 -5.44 20.18 3.44
C LYS A 186 -4.42 19.49 4.34
N ILE A 187 -4.89 18.65 5.27
CA ILE A 187 -4.04 17.88 6.19
C ILE A 187 -3.22 16.87 5.38
N LEU A 188 -3.88 16.08 4.52
CA LEU A 188 -3.22 15.11 3.65
C LEU A 188 -2.13 15.75 2.78
N LYS A 189 -2.42 16.91 2.14
CA LYS A 189 -1.43 17.65 1.35
C LYS A 189 -0.22 18.09 2.17
N LYS A 190 -0.46 18.52 3.43
CA LYS A 190 0.63 18.89 4.35
C LYS A 190 1.51 17.68 4.66
N ASP A 191 0.90 16.52 4.93
CA ASP A 191 1.63 15.30 5.26
C ASP A 191 2.43 14.78 4.07
N PHE A 192 1.85 14.83 2.86
CA PHE A 192 2.52 14.39 1.63
C PHE A 192 3.77 15.21 1.28
N LYS A 193 3.87 16.48 1.69
CA LYS A 193 5.08 17.30 1.46
C LYS A 193 6.37 16.67 1.98
N ILE A 194 6.27 15.80 2.99
CA ILE A 194 7.45 15.10 3.52
C ILE A 194 8.08 14.17 2.47
N LEU A 195 7.28 13.69 1.50
CA LEU A 195 7.72 12.78 0.44
C LEU A 195 8.63 13.46 -0.58
N GLU A 196 8.62 14.79 -0.68
CA GLU A 196 9.51 15.56 -1.55
C GLU A 196 10.98 15.29 -1.27
N LYS A 197 11.32 14.87 -0.04
CA LYS A 197 12.68 14.52 0.37
C LYS A 197 13.17 13.15 -0.14
N PHE A 198 12.26 12.36 -0.72
CA PHE A 198 12.53 10.96 -1.07
C PHE A 198 12.33 10.65 -2.56
N LYS A 199 12.16 11.68 -3.39
CA LYS A 199 12.06 11.55 -4.85
C LYS A 199 13.28 10.91 -5.49
#